data_504cf3f8dafcc78c5524fd4c36b5e750
#
_entry.id   504cf3f8dafcc78c5524fd4c36b5e750
#
_cell.length_a   1.000
_cell.length_b   1.000
_cell.length_c   1.000
_cell.angle_alpha   90.00
_cell.angle_beta   90.00
_cell.angle_gamma   90.00
#
_symmetry.space_group_name_H-M   'P 1'
#
loop_
_entity.id
_entity.type
_entity.pdbx_description
1 polymer ?
#
loop_
_entity_poly.entity_id
_entity_poly.type
_entity_poly.pdbx_seq_one_letter_code
_entity_poly.pdbx_strand_id
1 'polypeptide(L)'
;MGQKVNPHGLRVGVIKDWDSRWFAKDEDFGDTLVSDYKLRKYLKEKLQAAGVPKIEIERTVSKVRVTIHCAKPGIIIGRGGAEIEKLRAELEKMLGKSVAVNVAEVKLPDLNAQLVAENIAGQLERRISFRRAVKLAIGRTMRLGARGIKVCGSGRIGGAEIARTEHYHEGTIPLQTIRADIDYGFAEANTTYGKVGVKIWIYRGEVLQTVNRTNPRRNDFRQDRRPRGDRKTGDRRGGPRFNNSSREGGRKNVNA
;
A
#
# COMPACT_ATOMS: atom_id res chain seq x y z
N MET A 1 -22.58 19.55 -17.62
CA MET A 1 -21.66 19.13 -16.52
C MET A 1 -20.45 18.45 -17.13
N GLY A 2 -19.23 18.81 -16.72
CA GLY A 2 -18.01 18.24 -17.26
C GLY A 2 -17.75 16.78 -16.82
N GLN A 3 -16.83 16.11 -17.53
CA GLN A 3 -16.36 14.77 -17.22
C GLN A 3 -15.65 14.77 -15.86
N LYS A 4 -15.95 13.77 -15.02
CA LYS A 4 -15.28 13.60 -13.72
C LYS A 4 -14.01 12.79 -13.88
N VAL A 5 -12.90 13.33 -13.38
CA VAL A 5 -11.59 12.68 -13.40
C VAL A 5 -11.45 11.71 -12.22
N ASN A 6 -10.60 10.69 -12.37
CA ASN A 6 -10.26 9.79 -11.26
C ASN A 6 -9.60 10.59 -10.13
N PRO A 7 -10.10 10.52 -8.88
CA PRO A 7 -9.57 11.27 -7.76
C PRO A 7 -8.11 10.96 -7.44
N HIS A 8 -7.68 9.72 -7.70
CA HIS A 8 -6.30 9.31 -7.52
C HIS A 8 -5.38 10.06 -8.51
N GLY A 9 -5.75 10.07 -9.80
CA GLY A 9 -4.97 10.75 -10.85
C GLY A 9 -4.81 12.24 -10.60
N LEU A 10 -5.86 12.92 -10.10
CA LEU A 10 -5.80 14.35 -9.76
C LEU A 10 -4.79 14.64 -8.63
N ARG A 11 -4.52 13.69 -7.74
CA ARG A 11 -3.68 13.83 -6.54
C ARG A 11 -2.30 13.22 -6.65
N VAL A 12 -1.99 12.58 -7.78
CA VAL A 12 -0.66 12.03 -8.04
C VAL A 12 0.39 13.14 -8.05
N GLY A 13 1.47 12.92 -7.32
CA GLY A 13 2.55 13.90 -7.18
C GLY A 13 2.33 14.94 -6.09
N VAL A 14 1.13 15.06 -5.53
CA VAL A 14 0.82 15.95 -4.40
C VAL A 14 0.67 15.15 -3.11
N ILE A 15 -0.36 14.28 -3.03
CA ILE A 15 -0.64 13.46 -1.84
C ILE A 15 -0.42 11.97 -2.13
N LYS A 16 -0.76 11.52 -3.34
CA LYS A 16 -0.64 10.14 -3.78
C LYS A 16 0.63 9.95 -4.60
N ASP A 17 1.19 8.74 -4.53
CA ASP A 17 2.33 8.34 -5.34
C ASP A 17 1.90 7.34 -6.41
N TRP A 18 2.80 7.08 -7.37
CA TRP A 18 2.60 6.14 -8.45
C TRP A 18 2.54 4.69 -7.95
N ASP A 19 1.73 3.86 -8.59
CA ASP A 19 1.66 2.43 -8.30
C ASP A 19 2.78 1.63 -9.00
N SER A 20 3.32 2.16 -10.10
CA SER A 20 4.50 1.63 -10.77
C SER A 20 5.61 2.67 -10.75
N ARG A 21 6.80 2.26 -10.29
CA ARG A 21 7.99 3.12 -10.16
C ARG A 21 9.12 2.51 -10.96
N TRP A 22 9.21 2.90 -12.23
CA TRP A 22 10.29 2.49 -13.11
C TRP A 22 10.43 3.47 -14.26
N PHE A 23 11.57 3.41 -14.91
CA PHE A 23 11.87 4.13 -16.13
C PHE A 23 12.37 3.13 -17.19
N ALA A 24 11.91 3.27 -18.42
CA ALA A 24 12.37 2.51 -19.58
C ALA A 24 12.60 3.47 -20.75
N LYS A 25 13.48 3.08 -21.70
CA LYS A 25 13.62 3.78 -22.96
C LYS A 25 12.38 3.56 -23.83
N ASP A 26 12.19 4.38 -24.85
CA ASP A 26 11.01 4.35 -25.71
C ASP A 26 10.79 2.97 -26.36
N GLU A 27 11.86 2.30 -26.77
CA GLU A 27 11.85 0.97 -27.38
C GLU A 27 11.28 -0.11 -26.43
N ASP A 28 11.69 -0.09 -25.16
CA ASP A 28 11.33 -1.10 -24.16
C ASP A 28 10.06 -0.73 -23.37
N PHE A 29 9.56 0.50 -23.51
CA PHE A 29 8.45 1.01 -22.69
C PHE A 29 7.17 0.21 -22.90
N GLY A 30 6.82 -0.07 -24.15
CA GLY A 30 5.60 -0.81 -24.49
C GLY A 30 5.57 -2.21 -23.91
N ASP A 31 6.64 -2.97 -24.06
CA ASP A 31 6.74 -4.35 -23.57
C ASP A 31 6.73 -4.40 -22.04
N THR A 32 7.40 -3.44 -21.41
CA THR A 32 7.41 -3.33 -19.95
C THR A 32 6.01 -3.02 -19.42
N LEU A 33 5.28 -2.10 -20.04
CA LEU A 33 3.90 -1.76 -19.66
C LEU A 33 2.95 -2.94 -19.83
N VAL A 34 3.03 -3.66 -20.95
CA VAL A 34 2.21 -4.85 -21.21
C VAL A 34 2.52 -5.96 -20.19
N SER A 35 3.79 -6.16 -19.85
CA SER A 35 4.18 -7.16 -18.84
C SER A 35 3.66 -6.80 -17.44
N ASP A 36 3.66 -5.51 -17.05
CA ASP A 36 3.07 -5.05 -15.79
C ASP A 36 1.55 -5.25 -15.75
N TYR A 37 0.88 -4.98 -16.87
CA TYR A 37 -0.57 -5.21 -16.98
C TYR A 37 -0.92 -6.70 -16.82
N LYS A 38 -0.20 -7.59 -17.51
CA LYS A 38 -0.39 -9.05 -17.39
C LYS A 38 -0.15 -9.52 -15.96
N LEU A 39 0.91 -9.03 -15.31
CA LEU A 39 1.25 -9.34 -13.92
C LEU A 39 0.13 -8.90 -12.96
N ARG A 40 -0.36 -7.66 -13.08
CA ARG A 40 -1.45 -7.14 -12.25
C ARG A 40 -2.73 -7.95 -12.41
N LYS A 41 -3.07 -8.29 -13.65
CA LYS A 41 -4.26 -9.10 -13.96
C LYS A 41 -4.15 -10.48 -13.32
N TYR A 42 -3.04 -11.17 -13.54
CA TYR A 42 -2.77 -12.49 -12.97
C TYR A 42 -2.83 -12.50 -11.43
N LEU A 43 -2.17 -11.53 -10.78
CA LEU A 43 -2.19 -11.42 -9.32
C LEU A 43 -3.59 -11.15 -8.77
N LYS A 44 -4.38 -10.29 -9.41
CA LYS A 44 -5.76 -10.03 -8.98
C LYS A 44 -6.65 -11.26 -9.10
N GLU A 45 -6.54 -12.00 -10.18
CA GLU A 45 -7.31 -13.22 -10.41
C GLU A 45 -6.95 -14.31 -9.38
N LYS A 46 -5.65 -14.57 -9.19
CA LYS A 46 -5.16 -15.61 -8.28
C LYS A 46 -5.41 -15.30 -6.81
N LEU A 47 -5.27 -14.03 -6.42
CA LEU A 47 -5.33 -13.57 -5.03
C LEU A 47 -6.66 -12.90 -4.65
N GLN A 48 -7.74 -13.16 -5.40
CA GLN A 48 -9.06 -12.56 -5.13
C GLN A 48 -9.53 -12.82 -3.69
N ALA A 49 -9.31 -14.02 -3.16
CA ALA A 49 -9.69 -14.40 -1.79
C ALA A 49 -8.92 -13.65 -0.70
N ALA A 50 -7.70 -13.17 -1.00
CA ALA A 50 -6.86 -12.41 -0.08
C ALA A 50 -7.28 -10.94 0.05
N GLY A 51 -8.08 -10.42 -0.91
CA GLY A 51 -8.48 -9.02 -0.97
C GLY A 51 -7.30 -8.09 -1.24
N VAL A 52 -6.92 -7.93 -2.51
CA VAL A 52 -5.76 -7.14 -2.94
C VAL A 52 -6.22 -5.81 -3.53
N PRO A 53 -6.19 -4.70 -2.76
CA PRO A 53 -6.60 -3.40 -3.26
C PRO A 53 -5.57 -2.73 -4.15
N LYS A 54 -4.27 -2.94 -3.88
CA LYS A 54 -3.18 -2.24 -4.55
C LYS A 54 -1.98 -3.16 -4.76
N ILE A 55 -1.34 -3.04 -5.92
CA ILE A 55 -0.10 -3.72 -6.26
C ILE A 55 0.89 -2.65 -6.71
N GLU A 56 1.99 -2.51 -6.00
CA GLU A 56 3.09 -1.62 -6.37
C GLU A 56 4.19 -2.41 -7.06
N ILE A 57 4.73 -1.85 -8.15
CA ILE A 57 5.77 -2.50 -8.95
C ILE A 57 6.95 -1.53 -9.05
N GLU A 58 8.12 -1.98 -8.61
CA GLU A 58 9.37 -1.29 -8.77
C GLU A 58 10.29 -2.13 -9.65
N ARG A 59 10.80 -1.54 -10.72
CA ARG A 59 11.73 -2.23 -11.63
C ARG A 59 13.11 -1.60 -11.56
N THR A 60 14.09 -2.44 -11.34
CA THR A 60 15.51 -2.13 -11.52
C THR A 60 16.03 -2.93 -12.73
N VAL A 61 17.24 -2.66 -13.16
CA VAL A 61 17.82 -3.33 -14.33
C VAL A 61 17.78 -4.86 -14.19
N SER A 62 18.12 -5.39 -13.03
CA SER A 62 18.25 -6.85 -12.79
C SER A 62 17.09 -7.48 -12.01
N LYS A 63 16.30 -6.70 -11.27
CA LYS A 63 15.28 -7.24 -10.35
C LYS A 63 13.97 -6.48 -10.47
N VAL A 64 12.87 -7.18 -10.29
CA VAL A 64 11.53 -6.61 -10.16
C VAL A 64 11.04 -6.83 -8.74
N ARG A 65 10.66 -5.74 -8.05
CA ARG A 65 10.06 -5.81 -6.73
C ARG A 65 8.56 -5.58 -6.86
N VAL A 66 7.78 -6.54 -6.39
CA VAL A 66 6.31 -6.46 -6.37
C VAL A 66 5.85 -6.40 -4.93
N THR A 67 5.24 -5.29 -4.52
CA THR A 67 4.66 -5.14 -3.19
C THR A 67 3.14 -5.28 -3.32
N ILE A 68 2.60 -6.31 -2.68
CA ILE A 68 1.18 -6.65 -2.70
C ILE A 68 0.56 -6.18 -1.39
N HIS A 69 -0.31 -5.18 -1.47
CA HIS A 69 -1.14 -4.79 -0.34
C HIS A 69 -2.33 -5.75 -0.25
N CYS A 70 -2.61 -6.31 0.91
CA CYS A 70 -3.70 -7.28 1.08
C CYS A 70 -4.39 -7.15 2.44
N ALA A 71 -5.66 -7.54 2.49
CA ALA A 71 -6.43 -7.58 3.73
C ALA A 71 -6.12 -8.83 4.58
N LYS A 72 -5.75 -9.95 3.91
CA LYS A 72 -5.49 -11.23 4.57
C LYS A 72 -4.14 -11.79 4.13
N PRO A 73 -3.02 -11.36 4.76
CA PRO A 73 -1.67 -11.77 4.36
C PRO A 73 -1.42 -13.28 4.50
N GLY A 74 -2.07 -13.93 5.45
CA GLY A 74 -1.90 -15.37 5.67
C GLY A 74 -2.26 -16.24 4.45
N ILE A 75 -3.19 -15.80 3.60
CA ILE A 75 -3.57 -16.52 2.38
C ILE A 75 -2.45 -16.47 1.33
N ILE A 76 -1.73 -15.34 1.26
CA ILE A 76 -0.65 -15.13 0.29
C ILE A 76 0.62 -15.85 0.74
N ILE A 77 0.93 -15.78 2.03
CA ILE A 77 2.14 -16.39 2.60
C ILE A 77 2.01 -17.91 2.62
N GLY A 78 0.83 -18.42 3.00
CA GLY A 78 0.57 -19.85 3.15
C GLY A 78 1.28 -20.47 4.35
N ARG A 79 1.16 -21.77 4.50
CA ARG A 79 1.83 -22.51 5.59
C ARG A 79 3.33 -22.57 5.33
N GLY A 80 4.13 -22.02 6.26
CA GLY A 80 5.60 -22.03 6.15
C GLY A 80 6.16 -21.25 4.96
N GLY A 81 5.38 -20.37 4.32
CA GLY A 81 5.83 -19.59 3.17
C GLY A 81 5.77 -20.31 1.82
N ALA A 82 5.18 -21.51 1.74
CA ALA A 82 5.16 -22.31 0.51
C ALA A 82 4.40 -21.62 -0.65
N GLU A 83 3.31 -20.90 -0.34
CA GLU A 83 2.50 -20.26 -1.39
C GLU A 83 3.20 -19.02 -1.98
N ILE A 84 3.91 -18.24 -1.16
CA ILE A 84 4.66 -17.08 -1.67
C ILE A 84 5.86 -17.50 -2.53
N GLU A 85 6.50 -18.63 -2.22
CA GLU A 85 7.59 -19.17 -3.05
C GLU A 85 7.09 -19.68 -4.39
N LYS A 86 5.97 -20.39 -4.41
CA LYS A 86 5.31 -20.80 -5.66
C LYS A 86 4.94 -19.59 -6.52
N LEU A 87 4.31 -18.58 -5.89
CA LEU A 87 3.94 -17.34 -6.55
C LEU A 87 5.16 -16.64 -7.14
N ARG A 88 6.25 -16.56 -6.39
CA ARG A 88 7.52 -16.00 -6.87
C ARG A 88 8.04 -16.73 -8.10
N ALA A 89 8.10 -18.07 -8.07
CA ALA A 89 8.57 -18.87 -9.19
C ALA A 89 7.71 -18.69 -10.46
N GLU A 90 6.39 -18.56 -10.31
CA GLU A 90 5.47 -18.29 -11.42
C GLU A 90 5.71 -16.90 -12.01
N LEU A 91 5.89 -15.88 -11.16
CA LEU A 91 6.17 -14.52 -11.61
C LEU A 91 7.54 -14.41 -12.30
N GLU A 92 8.55 -15.12 -11.82
CA GLU A 92 9.88 -15.19 -12.46
C GLU A 92 9.79 -15.83 -13.86
N LYS A 93 8.99 -16.88 -14.02
CA LYS A 93 8.72 -17.50 -15.33
C LYS A 93 8.02 -16.54 -16.30
N MET A 94 7.05 -15.73 -15.79
CA MET A 94 6.32 -14.77 -16.63
C MET A 94 7.17 -13.58 -17.08
N LEU A 95 8.07 -13.10 -16.21
CA LEU A 95 8.84 -11.88 -16.42
C LEU A 95 10.23 -12.13 -16.99
N GLY A 96 10.76 -13.36 -16.91
CA GLY A 96 12.12 -13.70 -17.29
C GLY A 96 13.21 -13.00 -16.46
N LYS A 97 12.85 -12.39 -15.33
CA LYS A 97 13.74 -11.65 -14.41
C LYS A 97 13.52 -12.11 -12.98
N SER A 98 14.53 -11.94 -12.14
CA SER A 98 14.39 -12.23 -10.69
C SER A 98 13.35 -11.32 -10.05
N VAL A 99 12.42 -11.90 -9.29
CA VAL A 99 11.30 -11.20 -8.65
C VAL A 99 11.42 -11.28 -7.12
N ALA A 100 11.32 -10.14 -6.47
CA ALA A 100 11.14 -10.05 -5.02
C ALA A 100 9.67 -9.72 -4.71
N VAL A 101 8.98 -10.61 -4.01
CA VAL A 101 7.59 -10.42 -3.59
C VAL A 101 7.55 -9.96 -2.14
N ASN A 102 6.98 -8.78 -1.89
CA ASN A 102 6.73 -8.24 -0.57
C ASN A 102 5.22 -8.22 -0.32
N VAL A 103 4.81 -8.59 0.89
CA VAL A 103 3.42 -8.55 1.33
C VAL A 103 3.24 -7.46 2.37
N ALA A 104 2.35 -6.52 2.13
CA ALA A 104 2.00 -5.45 3.04
C ALA A 104 0.54 -5.61 3.50
N GLU A 105 0.34 -5.64 4.81
CA GLU A 105 -1.00 -5.75 5.38
C GLU A 105 -1.75 -4.43 5.37
N VAL A 106 -3.03 -4.48 4.97
CA VAL A 106 -3.96 -3.36 5.09
C VAL A 106 -4.71 -3.49 6.41
N LYS A 107 -4.31 -2.70 7.41
CA LYS A 107 -4.87 -2.76 8.78
C LYS A 107 -6.38 -2.55 8.85
N LEU A 108 -6.92 -1.64 8.02
CA LEU A 108 -8.34 -1.26 8.03
C LEU A 108 -8.94 -1.45 6.62
N PRO A 109 -9.39 -2.68 6.28
CA PRO A 109 -9.92 -2.98 4.95
C PRO A 109 -11.18 -2.19 4.61
N ASP A 110 -12.05 -1.92 5.58
CA ASP A 110 -13.29 -1.14 5.36
C ASP A 110 -13.06 0.37 5.15
N LEU A 111 -11.82 0.88 5.32
CA LEU A 111 -11.41 2.23 4.91
C LEU A 111 -10.74 2.26 3.54
N ASN A 112 -10.60 1.11 2.88
CA ASN A 112 -10.06 1.04 1.53
C ASN A 112 -11.20 0.95 0.51
N ALA A 113 -11.27 1.92 -0.39
CA ALA A 113 -12.38 2.02 -1.33
C ALA A 113 -12.48 0.82 -2.29
N GLN A 114 -11.34 0.24 -2.70
CA GLN A 114 -11.32 -0.91 -3.60
C GLN A 114 -11.87 -2.16 -2.92
N LEU A 115 -11.46 -2.43 -1.67
CA LEU A 115 -11.94 -3.59 -0.92
C LEU A 115 -13.43 -3.49 -0.59
N VAL A 116 -13.90 -2.28 -0.26
CA VAL A 116 -15.33 -2.05 -0.02
C VAL A 116 -16.13 -2.24 -1.32
N ALA A 117 -15.60 -1.81 -2.48
CA ALA A 117 -16.25 -2.03 -3.78
C ALA A 117 -16.35 -3.52 -4.11
N GLU A 118 -15.27 -4.27 -3.94
CA GLU A 118 -15.23 -5.72 -4.16
C GLU A 118 -16.18 -6.47 -3.19
N ASN A 119 -16.27 -6.01 -1.94
CA ASN A 119 -17.21 -6.58 -0.95
C ASN A 119 -18.67 -6.36 -1.37
N ILE A 120 -19.02 -5.14 -1.79
CA ILE A 120 -20.38 -4.86 -2.29
C ILE A 120 -20.66 -5.69 -3.54
N ALA A 121 -19.73 -5.76 -4.49
CA ALA A 121 -19.87 -6.58 -5.70
C ALA A 121 -20.13 -8.06 -5.36
N GLY A 122 -19.34 -8.64 -4.46
CA GLY A 122 -19.53 -10.03 -4.01
C GLY A 122 -20.87 -10.27 -3.26
N GLN A 123 -21.40 -9.25 -2.56
CA GLN A 123 -22.73 -9.33 -1.97
C GLN A 123 -23.84 -9.31 -3.03
N LEU A 124 -23.69 -8.51 -4.09
CA LEU A 124 -24.63 -8.47 -5.21
C LEU A 124 -24.67 -9.78 -5.97
N GLU A 125 -23.52 -10.44 -6.19
CA GLU A 125 -23.42 -11.76 -6.80
C GLU A 125 -24.17 -12.83 -5.97
N ARG A 126 -24.17 -12.68 -4.64
CA ARG A 126 -24.95 -13.52 -3.70
C ARG A 126 -26.42 -13.12 -3.61
N ARG A 127 -26.91 -12.27 -4.53
CA ARG A 127 -28.30 -11.80 -4.59
C ARG A 127 -28.77 -11.01 -3.38
N ILE A 128 -27.87 -10.35 -2.66
CA ILE A 128 -28.24 -9.42 -1.58
C ILE A 128 -28.74 -8.12 -2.24
N SER A 129 -29.80 -7.53 -1.67
CA SER A 129 -30.35 -6.28 -2.15
C SER A 129 -29.31 -5.16 -2.13
N PHE A 130 -29.17 -4.41 -3.23
CA PHE A 130 -28.20 -3.33 -3.40
C PHE A 130 -28.27 -2.30 -2.27
N ARG A 131 -29.48 -1.85 -1.91
CA ARG A 131 -29.69 -0.87 -0.83
C ARG A 131 -29.18 -1.38 0.52
N ARG A 132 -29.38 -2.64 0.83
CA ARG A 132 -28.90 -3.26 2.08
C ARG A 132 -27.39 -3.37 2.09
N ALA A 133 -26.78 -3.83 1.01
CA ALA A 133 -25.34 -3.97 0.88
C ALA A 133 -24.63 -2.63 1.03
N VAL A 134 -25.13 -1.59 0.34
CA VAL A 134 -24.56 -0.25 0.37
C VAL A 134 -24.72 0.41 1.75
N LYS A 135 -25.89 0.37 2.37
CA LYS A 135 -26.10 0.95 3.70
C LYS A 135 -25.22 0.29 4.76
N LEU A 136 -25.05 -1.04 4.69
CA LEU A 136 -24.18 -1.79 5.59
C LEU A 136 -22.71 -1.36 5.42
N ALA A 137 -22.24 -1.24 4.19
CA ALA A 137 -20.88 -0.81 3.87
C ALA A 137 -20.63 0.64 4.35
N ILE A 138 -21.56 1.56 4.06
CA ILE A 138 -21.47 2.96 4.52
C ILE A 138 -21.37 3.02 6.04
N GLY A 139 -22.27 2.32 6.77
CA GLY A 139 -22.27 2.33 8.23
C GLY A 139 -20.97 1.77 8.84
N ARG A 140 -20.34 0.75 8.22
CA ARG A 140 -19.03 0.23 8.66
C ARG A 140 -17.92 1.24 8.45
N THR A 141 -17.84 1.82 7.25
CA THR A 141 -16.80 2.79 6.89
C THR A 141 -16.87 4.04 7.76
N MET A 142 -18.08 4.56 8.03
CA MET A 142 -18.26 5.74 8.89
C MET A 142 -17.89 5.47 10.35
N ARG A 143 -18.19 4.27 10.88
CA ARG A 143 -17.78 3.86 12.24
C ARG A 143 -16.26 3.78 12.43
N LEU A 144 -15.52 3.46 11.36
CA LEU A 144 -14.05 3.42 11.37
C LEU A 144 -13.39 4.79 11.21
N GLY A 145 -14.19 5.86 11.16
CA GLY A 145 -13.69 7.23 11.18
C GLY A 145 -13.48 7.87 9.80
N ALA A 146 -14.10 7.35 8.74
CA ALA A 146 -14.19 8.08 7.49
C ALA A 146 -15.00 9.37 7.68
N ARG A 147 -14.55 10.47 7.08
CA ARG A 147 -15.28 11.75 7.10
C ARG A 147 -16.42 11.83 6.09
N GLY A 148 -16.40 10.94 5.12
CA GLY A 148 -17.47 10.82 4.14
C GLY A 148 -17.25 9.67 3.18
N ILE A 149 -18.34 9.12 2.68
CA ILE A 149 -18.37 8.07 1.69
C ILE A 149 -19.45 8.34 0.64
N LYS A 150 -19.12 8.06 -0.62
CA LYS A 150 -20.07 8.08 -1.73
C LYS A 150 -19.98 6.76 -2.47
N VAL A 151 -21.13 6.15 -2.69
CA VAL A 151 -21.29 4.93 -3.48
C VAL A 151 -22.16 5.22 -4.67
N CYS A 152 -21.76 4.75 -5.83
CA CYS A 152 -22.53 4.83 -7.07
C CYS A 152 -22.63 3.43 -7.66
N GLY A 153 -23.83 2.92 -7.79
CA GLY A 153 -24.12 1.67 -8.49
C GLY A 153 -24.81 1.94 -9.82
N SER A 154 -24.35 1.33 -10.88
CA SER A 154 -24.91 1.48 -12.22
C SER A 154 -25.10 0.13 -12.91
N GLY A 155 -26.23 -0.07 -13.56
CA GLY A 155 -26.60 -1.31 -14.23
C GLY A 155 -28.05 -1.73 -13.95
N ARG A 156 -28.35 -2.99 -14.19
CA ARG A 156 -29.69 -3.60 -13.92
C ARG A 156 -29.82 -3.94 -12.44
N ILE A 157 -29.96 -2.91 -11.61
CA ILE A 157 -30.04 -3.06 -10.15
C ILE A 157 -31.30 -3.83 -9.76
N GLY A 158 -31.12 -4.92 -9.02
CA GLY A 158 -32.22 -5.78 -8.61
C GLY A 158 -32.87 -6.60 -9.74
N GLY A 159 -32.22 -6.71 -10.90
CA GLY A 159 -32.72 -7.44 -12.05
C GLY A 159 -33.73 -6.65 -12.90
N ALA A 160 -33.83 -5.33 -12.70
CA ALA A 160 -34.72 -4.47 -13.48
C ALA A 160 -34.37 -4.53 -14.98
N GLU A 161 -35.38 -4.46 -15.84
CA GLU A 161 -35.19 -4.53 -17.28
C GLU A 161 -34.39 -3.34 -17.82
N ILE A 162 -34.68 -2.15 -17.29
CA ILE A 162 -33.99 -0.92 -17.67
C ILE A 162 -32.88 -0.66 -16.65
N ALA A 163 -31.66 -0.44 -17.15
CA ALA A 163 -30.53 -0.06 -16.31
C ALA A 163 -30.72 1.34 -15.71
N ARG A 164 -30.32 1.49 -14.47
CA ARG A 164 -30.36 2.76 -13.76
C ARG A 164 -29.12 2.98 -12.92
N THR A 165 -28.88 4.22 -12.54
CA THR A 165 -27.77 4.60 -11.65
C THR A 165 -28.35 5.10 -10.32
N GLU A 166 -27.94 4.48 -9.22
CA GLU A 166 -28.29 4.89 -7.86
C GLU A 166 -27.08 5.44 -7.13
N HIS A 167 -27.26 6.54 -6.40
CA HIS A 167 -26.22 7.20 -5.63
C HIS A 167 -26.60 7.24 -4.15
N TYR A 168 -25.67 6.84 -3.31
CA TYR A 168 -25.75 6.97 -1.86
C TYR A 168 -24.53 7.70 -1.35
N HIS A 169 -24.72 8.65 -0.44
CA HIS A 169 -23.60 9.36 0.18
C HIS A 169 -23.91 9.66 1.64
N GLU A 170 -22.86 9.72 2.45
CA GLU A 170 -22.92 10.13 3.84
C GLU A 170 -21.64 10.92 4.18
N GLY A 171 -21.80 12.02 4.93
CA GLY A 171 -20.70 12.94 5.22
C GLY A 171 -20.33 13.85 4.05
N THR A 172 -19.15 14.44 4.11
CA THR A 172 -18.61 15.37 3.11
C THR A 172 -17.57 14.72 2.22
N ILE A 173 -17.57 15.03 0.90
CA ILE A 173 -16.60 14.47 -0.04
C ILE A 173 -16.16 15.58 -1.00
N PRO A 174 -15.11 16.33 -0.62
CA PRO A 174 -14.62 17.46 -1.42
C PRO A 174 -13.73 16.94 -2.57
N LEU A 175 -14.34 16.52 -3.68
CA LEU A 175 -13.63 15.92 -4.82
C LEU A 175 -12.63 16.87 -5.48
N GLN A 176 -12.91 18.18 -5.49
CA GLN A 176 -12.06 19.18 -6.12
C GLN A 176 -10.90 19.64 -5.24
N THR A 177 -10.98 19.43 -3.92
CA THR A 177 -9.93 19.82 -2.98
C THR A 177 -8.75 18.85 -3.09
N ILE A 178 -7.62 19.31 -3.61
CA ILE A 178 -6.44 18.47 -3.86
C ILE A 178 -5.83 17.92 -2.57
N ARG A 179 -5.84 18.72 -1.48
CA ARG A 179 -5.33 18.31 -0.15
C ARG A 179 -6.19 17.25 0.55
N ALA A 180 -7.40 16.99 0.06
CA ALA A 180 -8.28 15.97 0.62
C ALA A 180 -7.80 14.56 0.21
N ASP A 181 -7.56 13.68 1.18
CA ASP A 181 -7.23 12.28 0.92
C ASP A 181 -8.50 11.50 0.58
N ILE A 182 -8.73 11.36 -0.72
CA ILE A 182 -9.87 10.60 -1.25
C ILE A 182 -9.34 9.32 -1.88
N ASP A 183 -9.83 8.19 -1.37
CA ASP A 183 -9.60 6.88 -1.94
C ASP A 183 -10.73 6.53 -2.91
N TYR A 184 -10.39 5.88 -4.02
CA TYR A 184 -11.32 5.51 -5.07
C TYR A 184 -11.21 4.03 -5.37
N GLY A 185 -12.36 3.35 -5.47
CA GLY A 185 -12.45 1.96 -5.84
C GLY A 185 -13.52 1.71 -6.90
N PHE A 186 -13.26 0.75 -7.77
CA PHE A 186 -14.17 0.30 -8.79
C PHE A 186 -14.21 -1.23 -8.81
N ALA A 187 -15.42 -1.78 -8.80
CA ALA A 187 -15.63 -3.23 -8.95
C ALA A 187 -16.86 -3.51 -9.79
N GLU A 188 -16.84 -4.62 -10.49
CA GLU A 188 -17.97 -5.12 -11.27
C GLU A 188 -18.53 -6.38 -10.61
N ALA A 189 -19.84 -6.43 -10.40
CA ALA A 189 -20.57 -7.61 -9.96
C ALA A 189 -21.15 -8.34 -11.16
N ASN A 190 -20.81 -9.60 -11.34
CA ASN A 190 -21.37 -10.45 -12.39
C ASN A 190 -22.67 -11.06 -11.90
N THR A 191 -23.80 -10.47 -12.25
CA THR A 191 -25.12 -10.97 -11.89
C THR A 191 -25.72 -11.77 -13.04
N THR A 192 -26.76 -12.57 -12.74
CA THR A 192 -27.49 -13.35 -13.77
C THR A 192 -28.14 -12.48 -14.85
N TYR A 193 -28.38 -11.20 -14.55
CA TYR A 193 -29.00 -10.23 -15.47
C TYR A 193 -28.00 -9.33 -16.19
N GLY A 194 -26.71 -9.52 -15.96
CA GLY A 194 -25.62 -8.71 -16.52
C GLY A 194 -24.69 -8.15 -15.47
N LYS A 195 -23.78 -7.29 -15.89
CA LYS A 195 -22.82 -6.65 -15.00
C LYS A 195 -23.39 -5.41 -14.31
N VAL A 196 -23.13 -5.29 -13.01
CA VAL A 196 -23.44 -4.09 -12.23
C VAL A 196 -22.13 -3.47 -11.78
N GLY A 197 -21.83 -2.24 -12.22
CA GLY A 197 -20.65 -1.49 -11.85
C GLY A 197 -20.86 -0.75 -10.54
N VAL A 198 -19.91 -0.89 -9.60
CA VAL A 198 -19.90 -0.21 -8.30
C VAL A 198 -18.68 0.70 -8.24
N LYS A 199 -18.90 2.01 -8.01
CA LYS A 199 -17.84 3.01 -7.81
C LYS A 199 -17.96 3.57 -6.40
N ILE A 200 -16.84 3.66 -5.69
CA ILE A 200 -16.79 4.13 -4.30
C ILE A 200 -15.74 5.21 -4.15
N TRP A 201 -16.08 6.25 -3.41
CA TRP A 201 -15.18 7.32 -2.97
C TRP A 201 -15.22 7.37 -1.45
N ILE A 202 -14.08 7.27 -0.79
CA ILE A 202 -13.96 7.39 0.67
C ILE A 202 -13.05 8.56 0.97
N TYR A 203 -13.58 9.52 1.73
CA TYR A 203 -12.83 10.65 2.22
C TYR A 203 -12.30 10.36 3.63
N ARG A 204 -10.97 10.30 3.78
CA ARG A 204 -10.29 10.00 5.03
C ARG A 204 -9.97 11.24 5.85
N GLY A 205 -9.87 12.40 5.20
CA GLY A 205 -9.51 13.67 5.82
C GLY A 205 -8.57 14.49 4.96
N GLU A 206 -8.10 15.62 5.47
CA GLU A 206 -7.15 16.48 4.78
C GLU A 206 -5.71 16.17 5.20
N VAL A 207 -4.82 16.17 4.23
CA VAL A 207 -3.37 16.09 4.42
C VAL A 207 -2.80 17.48 4.26
N LEU A 208 -2.47 18.12 5.40
CA LEU A 208 -1.94 19.50 5.42
C LEU A 208 -0.42 19.53 5.23
N GLN A 209 0.27 18.44 5.51
CA GLN A 209 1.71 18.33 5.28
C GLN A 209 1.92 17.74 3.89
N THR A 210 2.55 18.51 3.00
CA THR A 210 3.23 17.93 1.85
C THR A 210 4.23 16.93 2.38
N VAL A 211 4.10 15.67 1.96
CA VAL A 211 5.16 14.69 2.17
C VAL A 211 6.39 15.29 1.50
N ASN A 212 7.22 15.98 2.29
CA ASN A 212 8.53 16.37 1.81
C ASN A 212 9.16 15.07 1.35
N ARG A 213 9.36 14.93 0.04
CA ARG A 213 10.20 13.90 -0.54
C ARG A 213 11.60 14.17 -0.01
N THR A 214 11.86 13.80 1.23
CA THR A 214 13.20 13.67 1.75
C THR A 214 13.82 12.58 0.91
N ASN A 215 14.59 13.01 -0.11
CA ASN A 215 15.49 12.13 -0.83
C ASN A 215 16.28 11.37 0.24
N PRO A 216 16.09 10.08 0.42
CA PRO A 216 16.83 9.31 1.43
C PRO A 216 18.33 9.39 1.20
N ARG A 217 18.77 9.73 -0.02
CA ARG A 217 20.17 9.93 -0.39
C ARG A 217 20.83 11.21 0.15
N ARG A 218 20.08 12.18 0.70
CA ARG A 218 20.67 13.42 1.26
C ARG A 218 20.95 13.35 2.76
N ASN A 219 20.35 12.43 3.48
CA ASN A 219 20.58 12.30 4.92
C ASN A 219 21.79 11.42 5.28
N ASP A 220 22.20 10.48 4.40
CA ASP A 220 23.35 9.63 4.68
C ASP A 220 24.70 10.36 4.60
N PHE A 221 24.78 11.50 3.90
CA PHE A 221 26.01 12.29 3.82
C PHE A 221 26.24 13.28 4.97
N ARG A 222 25.29 13.44 5.90
CA ARG A 222 25.46 14.37 7.03
C ARG A 222 25.90 13.73 8.34
N GLN A 223 25.88 12.41 8.45
CA GLN A 223 26.29 11.72 9.70
C GLN A 223 27.79 11.38 9.79
N ASP A 224 28.55 11.50 8.69
CA ASP A 224 29.99 11.18 8.70
C ASP A 224 30.93 12.39 8.90
N ARG A 225 30.39 13.56 9.24
CA ARG A 225 31.25 14.64 9.72
C ARG A 225 31.42 14.54 11.24
N ARG A 226 32.18 13.57 11.69
CA ARG A 226 32.82 13.61 13.01
C ARG A 226 33.73 14.84 13.02
N PRO A 227 33.62 15.73 14.03
CA PRO A 227 34.57 16.83 14.15
C PRO A 227 35.96 16.22 14.38
N ARG A 228 36.89 16.52 13.47
CA ARG A 228 38.31 16.25 13.68
C ARG A 228 38.71 17.04 14.91
N GLY A 229 38.95 16.32 16.00
CA GLY A 229 39.49 16.86 17.22
C GLY A 229 40.83 17.53 16.95
N ASP A 230 40.95 18.77 17.41
CA ASP A 230 42.15 19.57 17.45
C ASP A 230 43.31 18.79 18.05
N ARG A 231 44.35 18.56 17.24
CA ARG A 231 45.64 18.18 17.73
C ARG A 231 46.27 19.41 18.39
N LYS A 232 46.18 19.50 19.71
CA LYS A 232 47.08 20.38 20.49
C LYS A 232 48.49 19.79 20.50
N THR A 233 49.36 20.50 19.87
CA THR A 233 50.83 20.36 19.94
C THR A 233 51.37 20.90 21.25
N GLY A 234 52.33 20.18 21.81
CA GLY A 234 53.34 20.72 22.77
C GLY A 234 52.97 20.44 24.24
N ASP A 235 53.71 19.83 25.08
CA ASP A 235 55.07 20.18 25.41
C ASP A 235 55.70 19.07 26.25
N ARG A 236 56.96 18.82 26.04
CA ARG A 236 57.78 17.89 26.81
C ARG A 236 58.15 18.58 28.11
N ARG A 237 58.09 17.88 29.26
CA ARG A 237 59.13 17.92 30.31
C ARG A 237 58.81 17.02 31.51
N GLY A 238 59.76 16.17 31.83
CA GLY A 238 60.23 15.87 33.17
C GLY A 238 59.55 14.70 33.90
N GLY A 239 60.26 13.56 33.91
CA GLY A 239 60.00 12.47 34.83
C GLY A 239 60.33 12.84 36.30
N PRO A 240 60.65 11.95 37.21
CA PRO A 240 60.43 10.54 37.28
C PRO A 240 59.95 10.04 38.68
N ARG A 241 59.74 8.70 38.77
CA ARG A 241 59.90 7.84 39.98
C ARG A 241 58.85 7.88 41.11
N PHE A 242 58.41 6.77 41.49
CA PHE A 242 58.60 5.85 42.63
C PHE A 242 57.30 5.07 42.85
N ASN A 243 57.32 3.81 42.67
CA ASN A 243 57.65 2.69 43.54
C ASN A 243 56.64 2.44 44.69
N ASN A 244 56.29 1.20 44.75
CA ASN A 244 55.97 0.37 45.92
C ASN A 244 54.50 0.06 46.15
N SER A 245 54.18 -1.13 45.93
CA SER A 245 54.19 -2.31 46.82
C SER A 245 52.88 -2.56 47.55
N SER A 246 52.53 -3.76 47.38
CA SER A 246 52.09 -4.72 48.42
C SER A 246 50.61 -4.85 48.75
N ARG A 247 50.23 -6.07 48.57
CA ARG A 247 49.56 -6.98 49.52
C ARG A 247 48.05 -6.99 49.52
N GLU A 248 47.65 -8.18 49.11
CA GLU A 248 47.13 -9.27 49.95
C GLU A 248 45.69 -9.11 50.44
N GLY A 249 45.01 -10.08 50.12
CA GLY A 249 44.27 -10.97 50.98
C GLY A 249 42.78 -10.80 50.74
N GLY A 250 42.02 -11.74 50.35
CA GLY A 250 41.88 -13.05 50.84
C GLY A 250 40.39 -13.33 51.03
N ARG A 251 40.01 -14.47 50.52
CA ARG A 251 39.02 -15.39 51.08
C ARG A 251 37.53 -14.97 51.16
N LYS A 252 36.79 -15.78 50.42
CA LYS A 252 35.96 -16.91 50.85
C LYS A 252 34.50 -16.64 51.13
N ASN A 253 33.77 -17.45 50.48
CA ASN A 253 32.67 -18.35 50.92
C ASN A 253 31.29 -17.66 51.02
N VAL A 254 30.37 -18.28 50.50
CA VAL A 254 29.60 -19.52 50.55
C VAL A 254 28.12 -19.21 50.85
N ASN A 255 27.27 -19.85 50.10
CA ASN A 255 25.89 -20.29 50.41
C ASN A 255 24.80 -19.30 50.76
N ALA A 256 23.78 -19.21 50.01
CA ALA A 256 22.57 -20.05 50.09
C ALA A 256 21.74 -19.84 48.80
#